data_796b3efd1c27905fe1c572241cdc2226
#
_entry.id   796b3efd1c27905fe1c572241cdc2226
#
_cell.length_a   1.000
_cell.length_b   1.000
_cell.length_c   1.000
_cell.angle_alpha   90.00
_cell.angle_beta   90.00
_cell.angle_gamma   90.00
#
_symmetry.space_group_name_H-M   'P 1'
#
loop_
_entity.id
_entity.type
_entity.pdbx_description
1 polymer ?
#
loop_
_entity_poly.entity_id
_entity_poly.type
_entity_poly.pdbx_seq_one_letter_code
_entity_poly.pdbx_strand_id
1 'polypeptide(L)'
;MGMLNKVKGYENQESYMERSLAVVEKMETLVKELLYVSKTDGKQRTEYKTIDFAELLRVQIADVTDLLSEKEISLSVDIPDKILCDADPAQMERAIQNVLVNAIRYSPNGEAIYISLSNDKNTVSCKVENTGVHIPEEMIPHLFEAFYRADTSRNRNTGGTGLGLYIVRKIMELHHAKYGIKNTSRGVMFWLEMPQKRGAINSI
;
A
#
# COMPACT_ATOMS: atom_id res chain seq x y z
N MET A 1 -19.11 -38.38 29.48
CA MET A 1 -18.51 -37.05 29.79
C MET A 1 -17.08 -36.84 29.29
N GLY A 2 -16.31 -37.88 28.96
CA GLY A 2 -14.90 -37.76 28.55
C GLY A 2 -14.61 -37.35 27.09
N MET A 3 -15.50 -37.61 26.14
CA MET A 3 -15.26 -37.29 24.72
C MET A 3 -15.49 -35.81 24.38
N LEU A 4 -16.48 -35.15 24.98
CA LEU A 4 -16.77 -33.72 24.75
C LEU A 4 -15.66 -32.79 25.25
N ASN A 5 -14.93 -33.18 26.31
CA ASN A 5 -13.80 -32.39 26.81
C ASN A 5 -12.53 -32.54 25.93
N LYS A 6 -12.36 -33.69 25.25
CA LYS A 6 -11.26 -33.84 24.27
C LYS A 6 -11.46 -33.00 23.00
N VAL A 7 -12.68 -32.97 22.47
CA VAL A 7 -13.01 -32.15 21.28
C VAL A 7 -12.76 -30.66 21.53
N LYS A 8 -13.22 -30.12 22.68
CA LYS A 8 -12.92 -28.74 23.08
C LYS A 8 -11.43 -28.44 23.26
N GLY A 9 -10.62 -29.43 23.63
CA GLY A 9 -9.18 -29.31 23.76
C GLY A 9 -8.48 -29.16 22.41
N TYR A 10 -8.96 -29.88 21.39
CA TYR A 10 -8.42 -29.81 20.03
C TYR A 10 -8.80 -28.49 19.32
N GLU A 11 -10.04 -28.03 19.41
CA GLU A 11 -10.50 -26.74 18.89
C GLU A 11 -9.72 -25.56 19.49
N ASN A 12 -9.37 -25.62 20.77
CA ASN A 12 -8.49 -24.62 21.38
C ASN A 12 -7.06 -24.69 20.83
N GLN A 13 -6.50 -25.88 20.57
CA GLN A 13 -5.15 -26.02 20.02
C GLN A 13 -5.06 -25.49 18.59
N GLU A 14 -6.02 -25.78 17.71
CA GLU A 14 -6.06 -25.23 16.35
C GLU A 14 -6.12 -23.70 16.38
N SER A 15 -6.99 -23.11 17.17
CA SER A 15 -7.09 -21.66 17.34
C SER A 15 -5.80 -21.02 17.88
N TYR A 16 -5.07 -21.71 18.77
CA TYR A 16 -3.76 -21.23 19.24
C TYR A 16 -2.69 -21.33 18.16
N MET A 17 -2.69 -22.39 17.35
CA MET A 17 -1.75 -22.56 16.24
C MET A 17 -1.97 -21.50 15.15
N GLU A 18 -3.21 -21.25 14.73
CA GLU A 18 -3.57 -20.21 13.77
C GLU A 18 -3.13 -18.84 14.24
N ARG A 19 -3.39 -18.50 15.50
CA ARG A 19 -2.94 -17.22 16.09
C ARG A 19 -1.43 -17.11 16.13
N SER A 20 -0.74 -18.19 16.43
CA SER A 20 0.72 -18.22 16.47
C SER A 20 1.31 -18.04 15.08
N LEU A 21 0.77 -18.69 14.07
CA LEU A 21 1.14 -18.54 12.67
C LEU A 21 0.94 -17.09 12.21
N ALA A 22 -0.20 -16.50 12.48
CA ALA A 22 -0.47 -15.09 12.13
C ALA A 22 0.52 -14.11 12.78
N VAL A 23 0.97 -14.40 14.01
CA VAL A 23 2.01 -13.60 14.68
C VAL A 23 3.36 -13.77 13.99
N VAL A 24 3.74 -14.98 13.62
CA VAL A 24 5.01 -15.28 12.91
C VAL A 24 5.02 -14.59 11.54
N GLU A 25 3.97 -14.67 10.75
CA GLU A 25 3.83 -14.00 9.45
C GLU A 25 3.94 -12.47 9.59
N LYS A 26 3.33 -11.92 10.64
CA LYS A 26 3.45 -10.48 10.94
C LYS A 26 4.87 -10.09 11.32
N MET A 27 5.57 -10.92 12.10
CA MET A 27 6.97 -10.69 12.45
C MET A 27 7.87 -10.78 11.21
N GLU A 28 7.66 -11.75 10.34
CA GLU A 28 8.39 -11.89 9.08
C GLU A 28 8.22 -10.65 8.18
N THR A 29 6.98 -10.17 8.05
CA THR A 29 6.66 -8.94 7.31
C THR A 29 7.38 -7.73 7.90
N LEU A 30 7.33 -7.56 9.23
CA LEU A 30 8.05 -6.49 9.93
C LEU A 30 9.56 -6.54 9.67
N VAL A 31 10.17 -7.71 9.75
CA VAL A 31 11.61 -7.87 9.49
C VAL A 31 11.95 -7.51 8.06
N LYS A 32 11.17 -7.97 7.07
CA LYS A 32 11.35 -7.62 5.66
C LYS A 32 11.23 -6.11 5.41
N GLU A 33 10.26 -5.46 6.05
CA GLU A 33 10.05 -4.01 5.94
C GLU A 33 11.20 -3.22 6.61
N LEU A 34 11.64 -3.63 7.81
CA LEU A 34 12.78 -3.02 8.50
C LEU A 34 14.09 -3.14 7.71
N LEU A 35 14.37 -4.32 7.17
CA LEU A 35 15.54 -4.55 6.33
C LEU A 35 15.50 -3.66 5.07
N TYR A 36 14.32 -3.48 4.48
CA TYR A 36 14.17 -2.57 3.35
C TYR A 36 14.47 -1.12 3.73
N VAL A 37 13.87 -0.63 4.83
CA VAL A 37 14.10 0.73 5.33
C VAL A 37 15.57 0.94 5.65
N SER A 38 16.22 0.01 6.36
CA SER A 38 17.64 0.08 6.69
C SER A 38 18.54 0.15 5.46
N LYS A 39 18.22 -0.61 4.40
CA LYS A 39 18.95 -0.55 3.13
C LYS A 39 18.72 0.77 2.41
N THR A 40 17.53 1.33 2.48
CA THR A 40 17.15 2.58 1.78
C THR A 40 17.78 3.81 2.43
N ASP A 41 17.95 3.84 3.75
CA ASP A 41 18.65 4.93 4.48
C ASP A 41 20.17 4.91 4.22
N GLY A 42 20.74 3.83 3.71
CA GLY A 42 22.16 3.58 3.51
C GLY A 42 22.72 3.67 2.09
N LYS A 43 22.22 4.51 1.17
CA LYS A 43 22.72 4.68 -0.22
C LYS A 43 22.20 3.68 -1.27
N GLN A 44 20.97 3.23 -1.17
CA GLN A 44 20.38 2.48 -2.28
C GLN A 44 20.33 3.37 -3.53
N ARG A 45 21.07 3.00 -4.57
CA ARG A 45 20.97 3.66 -5.88
C ARG A 45 19.65 3.25 -6.52
N THR A 46 18.82 4.21 -6.89
CA THR A 46 17.63 4.00 -7.69
C THR A 46 18.03 3.61 -9.11
N GLU A 47 17.67 2.43 -9.56
CA GLU A 47 17.96 1.95 -10.91
C GLU A 47 16.85 2.36 -11.86
N TYR A 48 16.93 3.59 -12.36
CA TYR A 48 15.93 4.10 -13.30
C TYR A 48 15.94 3.34 -14.62
N LYS A 49 14.75 2.94 -15.06
CA LYS A 49 14.47 2.35 -16.37
C LYS A 49 13.22 3.00 -16.93
N THR A 50 13.10 3.05 -18.25
CA THR A 50 11.82 3.40 -18.86
C THR A 50 10.88 2.21 -18.71
N ILE A 51 9.82 2.39 -17.93
CA ILE A 51 8.80 1.39 -17.65
C ILE A 51 7.45 1.80 -18.26
N ASP A 52 6.58 0.82 -18.49
CA ASP A 52 5.16 1.08 -18.72
C ASP A 52 4.42 1.06 -17.37
N PHE A 53 4.13 2.27 -16.86
CA PHE A 53 3.47 2.41 -15.56
C PHE A 53 2.03 1.91 -15.57
N ALA A 54 1.36 1.95 -16.73
CA ALA A 54 0.01 1.41 -16.89
C ALA A 54 -0.01 -0.12 -16.72
N GLU A 55 0.97 -0.80 -17.32
CA GLU A 55 1.12 -2.26 -17.18
C GLU A 55 1.52 -2.65 -15.76
N LEU A 56 2.49 -1.94 -15.16
CA LEU A 56 2.86 -2.17 -13.76
C LEU A 56 1.64 -2.06 -12.84
N LEU A 57 0.83 -1.03 -13.01
CA LEU A 57 -0.35 -0.82 -12.18
C LEU A 57 -1.39 -1.93 -12.36
N ARG A 58 -1.62 -2.41 -13.60
CA ARG A 58 -2.52 -3.55 -13.86
C ARG A 58 -2.05 -4.84 -13.19
N VAL A 59 -0.76 -5.12 -13.24
CA VAL A 59 -0.17 -6.30 -12.56
C VAL A 59 -0.41 -6.21 -11.06
N GLN A 60 -0.11 -5.07 -10.44
CA GLN A 60 -0.32 -4.89 -9.00
C GLN A 60 -1.81 -4.95 -8.59
N ILE A 61 -2.72 -4.51 -9.44
CA ILE A 61 -4.16 -4.67 -9.22
C ILE A 61 -4.56 -6.15 -9.28
N ALA A 62 -4.05 -6.91 -10.24
CA ALA A 62 -4.32 -8.33 -10.35
C ALA A 62 -3.85 -9.11 -9.11
N ASP A 63 -2.70 -8.74 -8.53
CA ASP A 63 -2.12 -9.37 -7.34
C ASP A 63 -2.98 -9.19 -6.07
N VAL A 64 -3.88 -8.21 -6.05
CA VAL A 64 -4.75 -7.94 -4.88
C VAL A 64 -6.22 -8.33 -5.09
N THR A 65 -6.55 -9.00 -6.19
CA THR A 65 -7.94 -9.36 -6.56
C THR A 65 -8.61 -10.22 -5.50
N ASP A 66 -7.90 -11.18 -4.91
CA ASP A 66 -8.44 -12.06 -3.87
C ASP A 66 -8.81 -11.24 -2.61
N LEU A 67 -7.96 -10.30 -2.21
CA LEU A 67 -8.23 -9.42 -1.06
C LEU A 67 -9.45 -8.52 -1.29
N LEU A 68 -9.66 -8.06 -2.53
CA LEU A 68 -10.85 -7.29 -2.90
C LEU A 68 -12.11 -8.16 -2.79
N SER A 69 -12.03 -9.41 -3.28
CA SER A 69 -13.13 -10.37 -3.25
C SER A 69 -13.52 -10.76 -1.83
N GLU A 70 -12.55 -11.01 -0.95
CA GLU A 70 -12.78 -11.34 0.47
C GLU A 70 -13.56 -10.25 1.23
N LYS A 71 -13.39 -8.99 0.81
CA LYS A 71 -14.07 -7.84 1.40
C LYS A 71 -15.28 -7.35 0.61
N GLU A 72 -15.65 -8.04 -0.47
CA GLU A 72 -16.74 -7.62 -1.37
C GLU A 72 -16.56 -6.19 -1.91
N ILE A 73 -15.28 -5.76 -2.07
CA ILE A 73 -14.96 -4.40 -2.53
C ILE A 73 -15.12 -4.33 -4.05
N SER A 74 -15.92 -3.38 -4.52
CA SER A 74 -16.03 -3.09 -5.94
C SER A 74 -14.85 -2.26 -6.43
N LEU A 75 -14.28 -2.62 -7.59
CA LEU A 75 -13.14 -1.93 -8.17
C LEU A 75 -13.55 -1.20 -9.46
N SER A 76 -13.22 0.08 -9.56
CA SER A 76 -13.36 0.90 -10.77
C SER A 76 -11.99 1.40 -11.22
N VAL A 77 -11.63 1.15 -12.47
CA VAL A 77 -10.28 1.41 -13.00
C VAL A 77 -10.37 2.26 -14.25
N ASP A 78 -9.64 3.37 -14.25
CA ASP A 78 -9.44 4.27 -15.39
C ASP A 78 -7.92 4.38 -15.67
N ILE A 79 -7.39 3.46 -16.47
CA ILE A 79 -5.98 3.32 -16.80
C ILE A 79 -5.84 3.30 -18.34
N PRO A 80 -5.11 4.24 -18.95
CA PRO A 80 -4.80 4.24 -20.37
C PRO A 80 -4.04 2.96 -20.78
N ASP A 81 -4.07 2.63 -22.07
CA ASP A 81 -3.39 1.45 -22.61
C ASP A 81 -1.90 1.43 -22.22
N LYS A 82 -1.25 2.60 -22.31
CA LYS A 82 0.19 2.72 -22.07
C LYS A 82 0.59 4.09 -21.53
N ILE A 83 1.42 4.11 -20.50
CA ILE A 83 2.11 5.32 -20.03
C ILE A 83 3.57 4.97 -19.72
N LEU A 84 4.49 5.44 -20.56
CA LEU A 84 5.92 5.28 -20.34
C LEU A 84 6.46 6.36 -19.42
N CYS A 85 7.23 5.97 -18.40
CA CYS A 85 7.96 6.89 -17.53
C CYS A 85 9.27 6.30 -17.04
N ASP A 86 10.16 7.15 -16.53
CA ASP A 86 11.44 6.71 -15.96
C ASP A 86 11.28 6.48 -14.45
N ALA A 87 11.40 5.22 -14.02
CA ALA A 87 11.30 4.84 -12.61
C ALA A 87 12.13 3.58 -12.32
N ASP A 88 12.39 3.32 -11.06
CA ASP A 88 12.88 2.01 -10.61
C ASP A 88 11.68 1.06 -10.49
N PRO A 89 11.61 0.01 -11.32
CA PRO A 89 10.43 -0.85 -11.38
C PRO A 89 10.14 -1.52 -10.02
N ALA A 90 11.14 -2.10 -9.36
CA ALA A 90 10.95 -2.83 -8.11
C ALA A 90 10.52 -1.90 -6.96
N GLN A 91 11.05 -0.69 -6.90
CA GLN A 91 10.61 0.30 -5.92
C GLN A 91 9.17 0.76 -6.20
N MET A 92 8.83 1.00 -7.47
CA MET A 92 7.50 1.46 -7.84
C MET A 92 6.43 0.37 -7.60
N GLU A 93 6.71 -0.88 -7.97
CA GLU A 93 5.86 -2.03 -7.64
C GLU A 93 5.57 -2.07 -6.13
N ARG A 94 6.61 -1.95 -5.31
CA ARG A 94 6.47 -1.96 -3.85
C ARG A 94 5.64 -0.78 -3.33
N ALA A 95 5.83 0.41 -3.89
CA ALA A 95 5.05 1.58 -3.49
C ALA A 95 3.56 1.39 -3.80
N ILE A 96 3.24 0.97 -5.03
CA ILE A 96 1.86 0.75 -5.47
C ILE A 96 1.21 -0.37 -4.66
N GLN A 97 1.90 -1.49 -4.43
CA GLN A 97 1.40 -2.58 -3.60
C GLN A 97 1.03 -2.10 -2.18
N ASN A 98 1.91 -1.32 -1.54
CA ASN A 98 1.61 -0.75 -0.22
C ASN A 98 0.38 0.15 -0.22
N VAL A 99 0.19 0.96 -1.27
CA VAL A 99 -0.98 1.83 -1.42
C VAL A 99 -2.25 1.01 -1.60
N LEU A 100 -2.24 0.01 -2.51
CA LEU A 100 -3.40 -0.84 -2.78
C LEU A 100 -3.81 -1.66 -1.55
N VAL A 101 -2.85 -2.32 -0.90
CA VAL A 101 -3.11 -3.08 0.33
C VAL A 101 -3.66 -2.18 1.45
N ASN A 102 -3.15 -0.95 1.57
CA ASN A 102 -3.68 0.02 2.52
C ASN A 102 -5.13 0.42 2.18
N ALA A 103 -5.41 0.76 0.92
CA ALA A 103 -6.75 1.11 0.48
C ALA A 103 -7.75 -0.01 0.80
N ILE A 104 -7.42 -1.27 0.45
CA ILE A 104 -8.26 -2.44 0.73
C ILE A 104 -8.43 -2.65 2.23
N ARG A 105 -7.34 -2.59 2.99
CA ARG A 105 -7.35 -2.82 4.46
C ARG A 105 -8.31 -1.89 5.18
N TYR A 106 -8.26 -0.60 4.84
CA TYR A 106 -9.04 0.44 5.51
C TYR A 106 -10.42 0.68 4.90
N SER A 107 -10.75 0.07 3.77
CA SER A 107 -12.12 0.07 3.25
C SER A 107 -13.02 -0.83 4.10
N PRO A 108 -14.22 -0.39 4.48
CA PRO A 108 -15.27 -1.29 4.97
C PRO A 108 -15.67 -2.33 3.91
N ASN A 109 -16.26 -3.44 4.33
CA ASN A 109 -16.78 -4.44 3.40
C ASN A 109 -17.92 -3.86 2.54
N GLY A 110 -17.98 -4.24 1.27
CA GLY A 110 -19.01 -3.79 0.32
C GLY A 110 -18.79 -2.38 -0.27
N GLU A 111 -17.72 -1.70 0.11
CA GLU A 111 -17.37 -0.36 -0.40
C GLU A 111 -16.67 -0.43 -1.76
N ALA A 112 -16.19 0.72 -2.26
CA ALA A 112 -15.56 0.83 -3.56
C ALA A 112 -14.13 1.37 -3.48
N ILE A 113 -13.28 0.93 -4.43
CA ILE A 113 -11.98 1.53 -4.70
C ILE A 113 -11.95 2.02 -6.14
N TYR A 114 -11.52 3.25 -6.33
CA TYR A 114 -11.34 3.91 -7.63
C TYR A 114 -9.86 4.13 -7.89
N ILE A 115 -9.37 3.65 -9.03
CA ILE A 115 -7.98 3.82 -9.44
C ILE A 115 -7.95 4.55 -10.76
N SER A 116 -7.18 5.64 -10.83
CA SER A 116 -6.98 6.35 -12.08
C SER A 116 -5.50 6.64 -12.33
N LEU A 117 -5.09 6.51 -13.59
CA LEU A 117 -3.78 6.84 -14.07
C LEU A 117 -3.91 7.79 -15.27
N SER A 118 -3.20 8.89 -15.24
CA SER A 118 -3.22 9.87 -16.33
C SER A 118 -1.82 10.45 -16.58
N ASN A 119 -1.65 11.02 -17.75
CA ASN A 119 -0.43 11.74 -18.13
C ASN A 119 -0.81 13.10 -18.73
N ASP A 120 -0.35 14.17 -18.11
CA ASP A 120 -0.51 15.55 -18.60
C ASP A 120 0.83 16.27 -18.58
N LYS A 121 1.20 16.89 -19.72
CA LYS A 121 2.39 17.76 -19.87
C LYS A 121 3.68 17.20 -19.25
N ASN A 122 3.98 15.94 -19.49
CA ASN A 122 5.13 15.22 -18.95
C ASN A 122 5.04 14.90 -17.43
N THR A 123 3.86 14.93 -16.84
CA THR A 123 3.61 14.48 -15.46
C THR A 123 2.69 13.28 -15.46
N VAL A 124 3.15 12.18 -14.89
CA VAL A 124 2.33 11.00 -14.62
C VAL A 124 1.64 11.18 -13.27
N SER A 125 0.31 11.05 -13.24
CA SER A 125 -0.50 11.15 -12.03
C SER A 125 -1.26 9.84 -11.79
N CYS A 126 -1.08 9.24 -10.63
CA CYS A 126 -1.81 8.07 -10.17
C CYS A 126 -2.61 8.42 -8.93
N LYS A 127 -3.87 7.98 -8.88
CA LYS A 127 -4.76 8.19 -7.74
C LYS A 127 -5.43 6.88 -7.36
N VAL A 128 -5.49 6.59 -6.07
CA VAL A 128 -6.22 5.46 -5.49
C VAL A 128 -7.13 6.01 -4.41
N GLU A 129 -8.44 5.92 -4.61
CA GLU A 129 -9.45 6.43 -3.69
C GLU A 129 -10.27 5.26 -3.16
N ASN A 130 -10.33 5.10 -1.84
CA ASN A 130 -11.21 4.16 -1.18
C ASN A 130 -12.36 4.89 -0.48
N THR A 131 -13.57 4.31 -0.54
CA THR A 131 -14.78 4.92 0.00
C THR A 131 -15.13 4.43 1.41
N GLY A 132 -16.12 5.06 2.03
CA GLY A 132 -16.71 4.62 3.29
C GLY A 132 -15.93 4.99 4.55
N VAL A 133 -14.80 5.68 4.43
CA VAL A 133 -13.96 6.09 5.57
C VAL A 133 -13.42 7.50 5.37
N HIS A 134 -13.17 8.20 6.49
CA HIS A 134 -12.46 9.48 6.50
C HIS A 134 -11.40 9.46 7.61
N ILE A 135 -10.32 10.19 7.38
CA ILE A 135 -9.21 10.33 8.32
C ILE A 135 -9.37 11.68 9.03
N PRO A 136 -9.28 11.74 10.37
CA PRO A 136 -9.20 13.02 11.08
C PRO A 136 -8.09 13.90 10.51
N GLU A 137 -8.39 15.17 10.22
CA GLU A 137 -7.45 16.08 9.53
C GLU A 137 -6.11 16.21 10.28
N GLU A 138 -6.14 16.19 11.62
CA GLU A 138 -4.96 16.22 12.47
C GLU A 138 -4.04 15.01 12.32
N MET A 139 -4.54 13.89 11.81
CA MET A 139 -3.75 12.66 11.61
C MET A 139 -3.07 12.61 10.24
N ILE A 140 -3.62 13.32 9.24
CA ILE A 140 -3.12 13.26 7.85
C ILE A 140 -1.62 13.58 7.74
N PRO A 141 -1.07 14.62 8.40
CA PRO A 141 0.36 14.94 8.34
C PRO A 141 1.28 13.82 8.83
N HIS A 142 0.79 12.96 9.73
CA HIS A 142 1.58 11.92 10.40
C HIS A 142 1.52 10.56 9.69
N LEU A 143 0.63 10.35 8.72
CA LEU A 143 0.39 9.05 8.08
C LEU A 143 1.64 8.45 7.42
N PHE A 144 2.58 9.27 7.01
CA PHE A 144 3.83 8.86 6.39
C PHE A 144 5.00 8.73 7.37
N GLU A 145 4.77 8.89 8.68
CA GLU A 145 5.78 8.65 9.71
C GLU A 145 5.94 7.15 9.98
N ALA A 146 7.17 6.73 10.30
CA ALA A 146 7.43 5.34 10.62
C ALA A 146 6.66 4.90 11.87
N PHE A 147 6.02 3.72 11.80
CA PHE A 147 5.23 3.13 12.88
C PHE A 147 3.96 3.90 13.28
N TYR A 148 3.63 4.99 12.60
CA TYR A 148 2.40 5.73 12.86
C TYR A 148 1.18 4.97 12.37
N ARG A 149 0.11 5.00 13.17
CA ARG A 149 -1.20 4.39 12.86
C ARG A 149 -2.31 5.32 13.35
N ALA A 150 -3.23 5.64 12.45
CA ALA A 150 -4.41 6.45 12.78
C ALA A 150 -5.40 5.72 13.71
N ASP A 151 -5.40 4.38 13.70
CA ASP A 151 -6.23 3.56 14.57
C ASP A 151 -5.71 3.55 16.02
N THR A 152 -6.20 4.45 16.84
CA THR A 152 -6.04 4.40 18.31
C THR A 152 -7.00 3.38 18.96
N SER A 153 -7.99 2.89 18.24
CA SER A 153 -8.95 1.92 18.74
C SER A 153 -8.43 0.48 18.63
N ARG A 154 -8.36 -0.15 19.76
CA ARG A 154 -8.16 -1.54 20.20
C ARG A 154 -8.43 -2.69 19.19
N ASN A 155 -8.73 -2.46 17.93
CA ASN A 155 -8.84 -3.50 16.91
C ASN A 155 -7.44 -3.97 16.48
N ARG A 156 -6.84 -4.81 17.32
CA ARG A 156 -5.60 -5.54 17.03
C ARG A 156 -5.67 -6.39 15.74
N ASN A 157 -6.86 -6.51 15.16
CA ASN A 157 -7.12 -7.33 13.96
C ASN A 157 -6.79 -6.62 12.64
N THR A 158 -6.60 -5.29 12.60
CA THR A 158 -6.21 -4.58 11.38
C THR A 158 -4.71 -4.64 11.07
N GLY A 159 -3.99 -5.53 11.64
CA GLY A 159 -2.71 -6.17 11.27
C GLY A 159 -1.54 -5.36 10.66
N GLY A 160 -1.61 -4.03 10.53
CA GLY A 160 -0.56 -3.25 9.86
C GLY A 160 0.66 -2.98 10.76
N THR A 161 1.85 -2.90 10.15
CA THR A 161 3.13 -2.62 10.79
C THR A 161 3.34 -1.12 11.07
N GLY A 162 2.63 -0.23 10.33
CA GLY A 162 2.85 1.21 10.32
C GLY A 162 4.05 1.64 9.47
N LEU A 163 4.65 0.71 8.69
CA LEU A 163 5.78 1.01 7.82
C LEU A 163 5.39 1.16 6.34
N GLY A 164 4.23 0.64 5.93
CA GLY A 164 3.85 0.64 4.51
C GLY A 164 3.84 2.03 3.87
N LEU A 165 3.16 3.02 4.46
CA LEU A 165 3.15 4.40 3.96
C LEU A 165 4.49 5.12 4.14
N TYR A 166 5.26 4.80 5.18
CA TYR A 166 6.62 5.29 5.31
C TYR A 166 7.53 4.80 4.17
N ILE A 167 7.40 3.53 3.76
CA ILE A 167 8.10 2.97 2.59
C ILE A 167 7.67 3.69 1.31
N VAL A 168 6.38 3.96 1.13
CA VAL A 168 5.86 4.75 0.01
C VAL A 168 6.53 6.13 -0.02
N ARG A 169 6.54 6.84 1.11
CA ARG A 169 7.23 8.13 1.25
C ARG A 169 8.68 8.04 0.77
N LYS A 170 9.47 7.09 1.28
CA LYS A 170 10.89 6.93 0.92
C LYS A 170 11.06 6.71 -0.58
N ILE A 171 10.23 5.87 -1.18
CA ILE A 171 10.27 5.61 -2.62
C ILE A 171 9.91 6.86 -3.43
N MET A 172 8.88 7.60 -3.02
CA MET A 172 8.47 8.83 -3.70
C MET A 172 9.55 9.92 -3.59
N GLU A 173 10.19 10.07 -2.43
CA GLU A 173 11.33 10.98 -2.24
C GLU A 173 12.50 10.64 -3.18
N LEU A 174 12.85 9.35 -3.31
CA LEU A 174 13.88 8.87 -4.24
C LEU A 174 13.54 9.14 -5.72
N HIS A 175 12.27 9.11 -6.07
CA HIS A 175 11.77 9.38 -7.42
C HIS A 175 11.48 10.86 -7.66
N HIS A 176 11.73 11.75 -6.69
CA HIS A 176 11.37 13.18 -6.76
C HIS A 176 9.89 13.39 -7.10
N ALA A 177 9.04 12.45 -6.70
CA ALA A 177 7.62 12.50 -6.91
C ALA A 177 6.93 13.31 -5.80
N LYS A 178 5.86 14.03 -6.18
CA LYS A 178 4.92 14.58 -5.21
C LYS A 178 3.92 13.50 -4.84
N TYR A 179 3.51 13.47 -3.59
CA TYR A 179 2.56 12.47 -3.08
C TYR A 179 1.79 13.03 -1.90
N GLY A 180 0.68 12.39 -1.59
CA GLY A 180 -0.10 12.76 -0.41
C GLY A 180 -1.34 11.91 -0.24
N ILE A 181 -2.01 12.15 0.89
CA ILE A 181 -3.32 11.60 1.21
C ILE A 181 -4.24 12.77 1.55
N LYS A 182 -5.50 12.68 1.14
CA LYS A 182 -6.53 13.65 1.50
C LYS A 182 -7.89 12.98 1.61
N ASN A 183 -8.77 13.55 2.41
CA ASN A 183 -10.17 13.22 2.39
C ASN A 183 -10.84 13.78 1.12
N THR A 184 -11.84 13.06 0.62
CA THR A 184 -12.72 13.45 -0.46
C THR A 184 -14.16 13.42 0.05
N SER A 185 -15.12 13.77 -0.79
CA SER A 185 -16.56 13.65 -0.43
C SER A 185 -17.01 12.19 -0.23
N ARG A 186 -16.29 11.21 -0.80
CA ARG A 186 -16.63 9.79 -0.75
C ARG A 186 -15.78 8.98 0.23
N GLY A 187 -14.56 9.43 0.54
CA GLY A 187 -13.64 8.67 1.35
C GLY A 187 -12.25 9.28 1.41
N VAL A 188 -11.22 8.47 1.20
CA VAL A 188 -9.81 8.85 1.29
C VAL A 188 -9.12 8.58 -0.04
N MET A 189 -8.34 9.55 -0.52
CA MET A 189 -7.58 9.45 -1.75
C MET A 189 -6.09 9.56 -1.46
N PHE A 190 -5.32 8.53 -1.82
CA PHE A 190 -3.89 8.64 -2.07
C PHE A 190 -3.64 9.16 -3.48
N TRP A 191 -2.66 10.02 -3.64
CA TRP A 191 -2.23 10.50 -4.96
C TRP A 191 -0.72 10.59 -5.04
N LEU A 192 -0.17 10.37 -6.25
CA LEU A 192 1.21 10.67 -6.59
C LEU A 192 1.28 11.38 -7.94
N GLU A 193 2.29 12.25 -8.07
CA GLU A 193 2.64 12.93 -9.32
C GLU A 193 4.14 12.86 -9.51
N MET A 194 4.60 12.38 -10.65
CA MET A 194 6.01 12.24 -10.96
C MET A 194 6.30 12.70 -12.40
N PRO A 195 7.51 13.23 -12.67
CA PRO A 195 7.92 13.54 -14.02
C PRO A 195 7.89 12.29 -14.90
N GLN A 196 7.36 12.39 -16.11
CA GLN A 196 7.36 11.28 -17.05
C GLN A 196 8.79 10.88 -17.45
N LYS A 197 9.67 11.86 -17.63
CA LYS A 197 11.09 11.65 -17.91
C LYS A 197 11.92 12.30 -16.82
N ARG A 198 12.96 11.60 -16.39
CA ARG A 198 13.96 12.19 -15.52
C ARG A 198 14.66 13.30 -16.32
N GLY A 199 14.48 14.56 -15.91
CA GLY A 199 15.28 15.67 -16.46
C GLY A 199 16.76 15.32 -16.32
N ALA A 200 17.55 15.62 -17.33
CA ALA A 200 19.01 15.50 -17.24
C ALA A 200 19.45 16.30 -16.00
N ILE A 201 19.71 15.60 -14.89
CA ILE A 201 20.37 16.21 -13.75
C ILE A 201 21.79 16.48 -14.26
N ASN A 202 22.08 17.74 -14.57
CA ASN A 202 23.44 18.17 -14.83
C ASN A 202 24.27 17.73 -13.62
N SER A 203 25.09 16.70 -13.84
CA SER A 203 26.13 16.29 -12.90
C SER A 203 27.10 17.48 -12.79
N ILE A 204 27.01 18.21 -11.69
CA ILE A 204 28.06 19.17 -11.26
C ILE A 204 28.95 18.41 -10.31
#